data_c905247c9564b8dff89459a8e08d3d9c
#
_entry.id   c905247c9564b8dff89459a8e08d3d9c
#
_cell.length_a   1.000
_cell.length_b   1.000
_cell.length_c   1.000
_cell.angle_alpha   90.00
_cell.angle_beta   90.00
_cell.angle_gamma   90.00
#
_symmetry.space_group_name_H-M   'P 1'
#
loop_
_entity.id
_entity.type
_entity.pdbx_description
1 polymer ?
#
loop_
_entity_poly.entity_id
_entity_poly.type
_entity_poly.pdbx_seq_one_letter_code
_entity_poly.pdbx_strand_id
1 'polypeptide(L)'
;MATAARERRLPPALPLATLIGRELRAGGSERPALRYGHAGFAKRGEDYFLVKPDCLRVPGDPASAFSVFAVFDGHNGVSAAVYSKEHLLEHVMSALSPDIGREDWLQALPRALVAGFVKADIDFQRKGEVSGTTATLVVIDGFTVTVASVGDSRCILDTQGGELQLLTVDHRLEENAEERERVTASGGEVGRLNLFGGQEVGPLRCWPGGLCLSRSIGDMDVGEFIVPIPHVKQVKLSNTGGRLIIASDGIWDALSNEAAAKACRGLPAELAAKLVVKQALKTSGLKDDTTCVVVDIIPSDHLTSPQLSPKKNQNKLKSLFRRRSHSSVRKLGGKSASIGSVEELFEEGSAMLEESLFSASSQI
;
A
#
# COMPACT_ATOMS: atom_id res chain seq x y z
N MET A 1 -77.80 21.87 -2.60
CA MET A 1 -76.40 22.03 -2.26
C MET A 1 -75.72 20.72 -2.64
N ALA A 2 -75.01 20.71 -3.75
CA ALA A 2 -74.24 19.52 -4.22
C ALA A 2 -72.82 19.70 -3.91
N THR A 3 -72.26 18.81 -3.09
CA THR A 3 -70.82 18.73 -2.70
C THR A 3 -70.08 17.97 -3.80
N ALA A 4 -69.25 18.68 -4.56
CA ALA A 4 -68.38 18.08 -5.57
C ALA A 4 -67.26 17.32 -4.90
N ALA A 5 -67.22 16.00 -5.08
CA ALA A 5 -66.09 15.14 -4.72
C ALA A 5 -64.90 15.42 -5.65
N ARG A 6 -63.80 15.85 -5.07
CA ARG A 6 -62.52 16.11 -5.76
C ARG A 6 -61.80 14.77 -5.96
N GLU A 7 -61.89 14.21 -7.16
CA GLU A 7 -61.08 13.03 -7.55
C GLU A 7 -59.59 13.34 -7.45
N ARG A 8 -58.89 12.59 -6.61
CA ARG A 8 -57.41 12.59 -6.57
C ARG A 8 -56.92 11.80 -7.79
N ARG A 9 -56.45 12.50 -8.80
CA ARG A 9 -55.70 11.85 -9.90
C ARG A 9 -54.40 11.28 -9.34
N LEU A 10 -54.23 9.96 -9.46
CA LEU A 10 -52.96 9.28 -9.21
C LEU A 10 -51.92 9.78 -10.23
N PRO A 11 -50.66 9.97 -9.82
CA PRO A 11 -49.60 10.35 -10.75
C PRO A 11 -49.44 9.27 -11.83
N PRO A 12 -49.11 9.66 -13.08
CA PRO A 12 -48.96 8.69 -14.18
C PRO A 12 -47.88 7.67 -13.83
N ALA A 13 -48.19 6.37 -14.01
CA ALA A 13 -47.27 5.29 -13.84
C ALA A 13 -46.06 5.48 -14.78
N LEU A 14 -44.84 5.43 -14.23
CA LEU A 14 -43.63 5.51 -15.03
C LEU A 14 -43.57 4.31 -15.99
N PRO A 15 -43.16 4.52 -17.25
CA PRO A 15 -43.02 3.42 -18.21
C PRO A 15 -42.04 2.37 -17.68
N LEU A 16 -42.36 1.09 -17.91
CA LEU A 16 -41.54 -0.04 -17.46
C LEU A 16 -40.06 0.09 -17.92
N ALA A 17 -39.86 0.59 -19.14
CA ALA A 17 -38.52 0.89 -19.68
C ALA A 17 -37.77 1.93 -18.84
N THR A 18 -38.46 2.90 -18.22
CA THR A 18 -37.86 3.91 -17.33
C THR A 18 -37.51 3.30 -15.96
N LEU A 19 -38.36 2.38 -15.48
CA LEU A 19 -38.07 1.63 -14.24
C LEU A 19 -36.90 0.65 -14.42
N ILE A 20 -36.91 -0.11 -15.53
CA ILE A 20 -35.76 -1.00 -15.88
C ILE A 20 -34.50 -0.18 -16.10
N GLY A 21 -34.55 0.96 -16.78
CA GLY A 21 -33.40 1.85 -16.96
C GLY A 21 -32.91 2.50 -15.65
N ARG A 22 -33.81 2.67 -14.66
CA ARG A 22 -33.44 3.09 -13.30
C ARG A 22 -32.80 1.94 -12.48
N GLU A 23 -33.37 0.74 -12.56
CA GLU A 23 -32.79 -0.44 -11.92
C GLU A 23 -31.43 -0.83 -12.53
N LEU A 24 -31.29 -0.78 -13.85
CA LEU A 24 -30.03 -0.98 -14.54
C LEU A 24 -28.99 0.10 -14.19
N ARG A 25 -29.42 1.34 -13.91
CA ARG A 25 -28.51 2.40 -13.40
C ARG A 25 -28.29 2.32 -11.90
N ALA A 26 -29.25 1.82 -11.14
CA ALA A 26 -29.08 1.56 -9.70
C ALA A 26 -28.28 0.28 -9.43
N GLY A 27 -28.26 -0.67 -10.37
CA GLY A 27 -27.38 -1.84 -10.39
C GLY A 27 -25.99 -1.54 -10.95
N GLY A 28 -25.71 -0.33 -11.42
CA GLY A 28 -24.39 0.17 -11.71
C GLY A 28 -23.62 0.22 -10.39
N SER A 29 -22.76 -0.76 -10.14
CA SER A 29 -21.82 -0.78 -9.01
C SER A 29 -21.20 0.61 -8.89
N GLU A 30 -21.63 1.39 -7.89
CA GLU A 30 -20.97 2.66 -7.57
C GLU A 30 -19.52 2.38 -7.31
N ARG A 31 -18.66 2.79 -8.23
CA ARG A 31 -17.24 2.60 -8.09
C ARG A 31 -16.72 3.58 -7.05
N PRO A 32 -15.91 3.13 -6.09
CA PRO A 32 -15.26 4.05 -5.20
C PRO A 32 -14.31 4.95 -5.99
N ALA A 33 -14.15 6.18 -5.55
CA ALA A 33 -13.04 7.01 -5.99
C ALA A 33 -11.77 6.55 -5.29
N LEU A 34 -10.66 6.50 -6.01
CA LEU A 34 -9.36 6.20 -5.45
C LEU A 34 -8.54 7.49 -5.35
N ARG A 35 -7.96 7.73 -4.19
CA ARG A 35 -6.90 8.72 -3.98
C ARG A 35 -5.69 7.99 -3.49
N TYR A 36 -4.53 8.31 -4.02
CA TYR A 36 -3.30 7.64 -3.66
C TYR A 36 -2.13 8.60 -3.56
N GLY A 37 -1.13 8.20 -2.83
CA GLY A 37 0.14 8.88 -2.71
C GLY A 37 1.24 7.90 -2.41
N HIS A 38 2.44 8.27 -2.74
CA HIS A 38 3.62 7.47 -2.46
C HIS A 38 4.76 8.34 -1.94
N ALA A 39 5.64 7.73 -1.19
CA ALA A 39 6.89 8.32 -0.74
C ALA A 39 7.92 7.20 -0.58
N GLY A 40 9.18 7.55 -0.72
CA GLY A 40 10.28 6.64 -0.49
C GLY A 40 11.56 7.39 -0.23
N PHE A 41 12.51 6.69 0.39
CA PHE A 41 13.86 7.16 0.60
C PHE A 41 14.82 6.01 0.32
N ALA A 42 15.72 6.21 -0.62
CA ALA A 42 16.66 5.20 -1.06
C ALA A 42 17.94 5.24 -0.23
N LYS A 43 18.41 4.07 0.18
CA LYS A 43 19.75 3.84 0.73
C LYS A 43 20.64 3.10 -0.27
N ARG A 44 20.09 2.08 -0.91
CA ARG A 44 20.72 1.30 -1.98
C ARG A 44 20.09 1.55 -3.35
N GLY A 45 18.80 1.94 -3.36
CA GLY A 45 18.03 2.19 -4.55
C GLY A 45 17.46 0.90 -5.17
N GLU A 46 17.18 -0.10 -4.35
CA GLU A 46 16.67 -1.42 -4.76
C GLU A 46 15.14 -1.51 -4.65
N ASP A 47 14.48 -0.57 -3.93
CA ASP A 47 13.03 -0.48 -3.83
C ASP A 47 12.39 0.11 -5.09
N TYR A 48 11.33 -0.52 -5.56
CA TYR A 48 10.49 -0.04 -6.65
C TYR A 48 9.01 -0.11 -6.30
N PHE A 49 8.19 0.70 -6.95
CA PHE A 49 6.75 0.63 -6.81
C PHE A 49 6.04 0.78 -8.15
N LEU A 50 4.78 0.32 -8.21
CA LEU A 50 3.90 0.44 -9.36
C LEU A 50 2.60 1.12 -8.94
N VAL A 51 2.16 2.11 -9.72
CA VAL A 51 0.85 2.76 -9.62
C VAL A 51 0.23 2.78 -11.00
N LYS A 52 -0.79 1.97 -11.22
CA LYS A 52 -1.57 1.91 -12.47
C LYS A 52 -3.06 2.03 -12.11
N PRO A 53 -3.60 3.24 -11.96
CA PRO A 53 -5.03 3.46 -11.90
C PRO A 53 -5.66 3.19 -13.26
N ASP A 54 -6.94 2.89 -13.31
CA ASP A 54 -7.74 2.80 -14.53
C ASP A 54 -7.25 1.77 -15.57
N CYS A 55 -6.69 0.63 -15.13
CA CYS A 55 -6.49 -0.52 -16.01
C CYS A 55 -7.85 -1.06 -16.49
N LEU A 56 -7.89 -1.63 -17.69
CA LEU A 56 -9.11 -2.22 -18.24
C LEU A 56 -8.98 -3.74 -18.36
N ARG A 57 -9.97 -4.49 -17.87
CA ARG A 57 -10.09 -5.94 -18.09
C ARG A 57 -10.42 -6.25 -19.54
N VAL A 58 -11.38 -5.50 -20.07
CA VAL A 58 -11.82 -5.58 -21.46
C VAL A 58 -11.41 -4.30 -22.17
N PRO A 59 -10.55 -4.39 -23.19
CA PRO A 59 -10.09 -3.22 -23.91
C PRO A 59 -11.26 -2.38 -24.45
N GLY A 60 -11.23 -1.07 -24.16
CA GLY A 60 -12.26 -0.12 -24.61
C GLY A 60 -13.55 -0.10 -23.80
N ASP A 61 -13.70 -0.95 -22.78
CA ASP A 61 -14.83 -0.92 -21.85
C ASP A 61 -14.48 -0.24 -20.51
N PRO A 62 -14.84 1.04 -20.30
CA PRO A 62 -14.60 1.72 -19.04
C PRO A 62 -15.30 1.06 -17.84
N ALA A 63 -16.38 0.27 -18.09
CA ALA A 63 -17.06 -0.47 -17.03
C ALA A 63 -16.21 -1.62 -16.49
N SER A 64 -15.15 -2.03 -17.20
CA SER A 64 -14.23 -3.06 -16.82
C SER A 64 -12.97 -2.55 -16.09
N ALA A 65 -12.92 -1.26 -15.70
CA ALA A 65 -11.74 -0.68 -15.09
C ALA A 65 -11.44 -1.25 -13.69
N PHE A 66 -10.17 -1.44 -13.41
CA PHE A 66 -9.60 -1.80 -12.11
C PHE A 66 -8.30 -1.01 -11.89
N SER A 67 -7.77 -1.05 -10.69
CA SER A 67 -6.52 -0.33 -10.37
C SER A 67 -5.52 -1.26 -9.72
N VAL A 68 -4.23 -1.00 -9.97
CA VAL A 68 -3.13 -1.82 -9.47
C VAL A 68 -2.11 -0.94 -8.75
N PHE A 69 -1.70 -1.41 -7.57
CA PHE A 69 -0.63 -0.82 -6.77
C PHE A 69 0.32 -1.94 -6.33
N ALA A 70 1.62 -1.68 -6.34
CA ALA A 70 2.58 -2.67 -5.88
C ALA A 70 3.82 -2.02 -5.28
N VAL A 71 4.51 -2.78 -4.41
CA VAL A 71 5.85 -2.50 -3.90
C VAL A 71 6.72 -3.72 -4.17
N PHE A 72 7.94 -3.47 -4.61
CA PHE A 72 8.98 -4.45 -4.91
C PHE A 72 10.24 -4.02 -4.18
N ASP A 73 10.62 -4.76 -3.18
CA ASP A 73 11.82 -4.54 -2.37
C ASP A 73 12.90 -5.48 -2.88
N GLY A 74 13.84 -4.92 -3.62
CA GLY A 74 14.90 -5.67 -4.29
C GLY A 74 16.06 -5.96 -3.35
N HIS A 75 16.72 -7.09 -3.60
CA HIS A 75 17.94 -7.45 -2.92
C HIS A 75 18.93 -8.13 -3.86
N ASN A 76 20.21 -8.03 -3.53
CA ASN A 76 21.30 -8.55 -4.36
C ASN A 76 21.29 -7.96 -5.79
N GLY A 77 20.84 -6.70 -5.92
CA GLY A 77 20.69 -5.96 -7.17
C GLY A 77 19.26 -5.62 -7.52
N VAL A 78 19.10 -4.72 -8.47
CA VAL A 78 17.80 -4.12 -8.85
C VAL A 78 17.02 -4.90 -9.91
N SER A 79 17.66 -5.84 -10.60
CA SER A 79 17.13 -6.43 -11.85
C SER A 79 15.79 -7.13 -11.63
N ALA A 80 15.63 -7.90 -10.55
CA ALA A 80 14.39 -8.61 -10.23
C ALA A 80 13.23 -7.65 -9.92
N ALA A 81 13.47 -6.59 -9.14
CA ALA A 81 12.48 -5.59 -8.79
C ALA A 81 12.01 -4.78 -10.02
N VAL A 82 12.95 -4.36 -10.87
CA VAL A 82 12.66 -3.68 -12.14
C VAL A 82 11.85 -4.57 -13.05
N TYR A 83 12.32 -5.82 -13.28
CA TYR A 83 11.62 -6.77 -14.11
C TYR A 83 10.19 -7.04 -13.62
N SER A 84 10.02 -7.29 -12.33
CA SER A 84 8.71 -7.55 -11.74
C SER A 84 7.77 -6.34 -11.88
N LYS A 85 8.26 -5.13 -11.65
CA LYS A 85 7.51 -3.89 -11.87
C LYS A 85 7.01 -3.76 -13.32
N GLU A 86 7.81 -4.16 -14.30
CA GLU A 86 7.47 -4.01 -15.72
C GLU A 86 6.56 -5.11 -16.22
N HIS A 87 6.74 -6.36 -15.79
CA HIS A 87 6.15 -7.54 -16.42
C HIS A 87 5.13 -8.31 -15.57
N LEU A 88 5.17 -8.21 -14.23
CA LEU A 88 4.32 -9.04 -13.36
C LEU A 88 2.82 -8.88 -13.67
N LEU A 89 2.34 -7.65 -13.83
CA LEU A 89 0.93 -7.41 -14.17
C LEU A 89 0.55 -8.04 -15.53
N GLU A 90 1.42 -7.96 -16.52
CA GLU A 90 1.20 -8.57 -17.84
C GLU A 90 1.08 -10.10 -17.73
N HIS A 91 1.97 -10.73 -16.97
CA HIS A 91 1.90 -12.17 -16.70
C HIS A 91 0.60 -12.57 -15.99
N VAL A 92 0.15 -11.80 -15.00
CA VAL A 92 -1.14 -12.03 -14.33
C VAL A 92 -2.29 -11.92 -15.32
N MET A 93 -2.33 -10.85 -16.12
CA MET A 93 -3.40 -10.63 -17.09
C MET A 93 -3.42 -11.70 -18.19
N SER A 94 -2.26 -12.21 -18.59
CA SER A 94 -2.15 -13.28 -19.60
C SER A 94 -2.71 -14.62 -19.13
N ALA A 95 -2.86 -14.83 -17.83
CA ALA A 95 -3.46 -16.03 -17.24
C ALA A 95 -5.00 -15.96 -17.16
N LEU A 96 -5.60 -14.87 -17.61
CA LEU A 96 -7.05 -14.61 -17.61
C LEU A 96 -7.59 -14.57 -19.04
N SER A 97 -8.82 -15.03 -19.23
CA SER A 97 -9.50 -14.90 -20.54
C SER A 97 -9.83 -13.44 -20.81
N PRO A 98 -9.61 -12.93 -22.05
CA PRO A 98 -9.77 -11.51 -22.36
C PRO A 98 -11.23 -11.01 -22.24
N ASP A 99 -12.23 -11.87 -22.44
CA ASP A 99 -13.65 -11.52 -22.39
C ASP A 99 -14.37 -11.99 -21.12
N ILE A 100 -13.62 -12.23 -20.05
CA ILE A 100 -14.16 -12.76 -18.79
C ILE A 100 -15.09 -11.72 -18.10
N GLY A 101 -16.27 -12.18 -17.65
CA GLY A 101 -17.18 -11.38 -16.84
C GLY A 101 -16.57 -10.94 -15.52
N ARG A 102 -17.12 -9.87 -14.91
CA ARG A 102 -16.54 -9.32 -13.67
C ARG A 102 -16.51 -10.33 -12.50
N GLU A 103 -17.58 -11.08 -12.31
CA GLU A 103 -17.66 -12.04 -11.22
C GLU A 103 -16.68 -13.20 -11.44
N ASP A 104 -16.65 -13.75 -12.65
CA ASP A 104 -15.72 -14.82 -13.01
C ASP A 104 -14.26 -14.34 -12.94
N TRP A 105 -14.01 -13.08 -13.33
CA TRP A 105 -12.70 -12.45 -13.22
C TRP A 105 -12.25 -12.35 -11.74
N LEU A 106 -13.12 -11.90 -10.84
CA LEU A 106 -12.81 -11.83 -9.40
C LEU A 106 -12.56 -13.22 -8.80
N GLN A 107 -13.27 -14.25 -9.28
CA GLN A 107 -13.04 -15.63 -8.84
C GLN A 107 -11.74 -16.21 -9.42
N ALA A 108 -11.39 -15.90 -10.65
CA ALA A 108 -10.20 -16.39 -11.31
C ALA A 108 -8.93 -15.64 -10.90
N LEU A 109 -9.05 -14.37 -10.48
CA LEU A 109 -7.92 -13.48 -10.17
C LEU A 109 -6.93 -14.07 -9.15
N PRO A 110 -7.32 -14.73 -8.05
CA PRO A 110 -6.37 -15.35 -7.13
C PRO A 110 -5.46 -16.38 -7.80
N ARG A 111 -6.01 -17.22 -8.67
CA ARG A 111 -5.23 -18.24 -9.43
C ARG A 111 -4.35 -17.58 -10.49
N ALA A 112 -4.86 -16.55 -11.15
CA ALA A 112 -4.09 -15.79 -12.13
C ALA A 112 -2.89 -15.06 -11.49
N LEU A 113 -3.05 -14.56 -10.27
CA LEU A 113 -1.96 -13.98 -9.48
C LEU A 113 -0.87 -15.02 -9.20
N VAL A 114 -1.24 -16.22 -8.74
CA VAL A 114 -0.27 -17.30 -8.53
C VAL A 114 0.46 -17.63 -9.83
N ALA A 115 -0.27 -17.84 -10.92
CA ALA A 115 0.32 -18.16 -12.23
C ALA A 115 1.25 -17.03 -12.74
N GLY A 116 0.85 -15.77 -12.56
CA GLY A 116 1.63 -14.61 -12.97
C GLY A 116 2.93 -14.47 -12.19
N PHE A 117 2.94 -14.71 -10.88
CA PHE A 117 4.15 -14.68 -10.05
C PHE A 117 5.11 -15.80 -10.45
N VAL A 118 4.62 -17.04 -10.58
CA VAL A 118 5.44 -18.17 -11.01
C VAL A 118 6.02 -17.92 -12.40
N LYS A 119 5.22 -17.41 -13.34
CA LYS A 119 5.70 -17.09 -14.69
C LYS A 119 6.73 -15.97 -14.68
N ALA A 120 6.53 -14.92 -13.89
CA ALA A 120 7.49 -13.83 -13.76
C ALA A 120 8.84 -14.34 -13.27
N ASP A 121 8.85 -15.23 -12.29
CA ASP A 121 10.04 -15.85 -11.76
C ASP A 121 10.76 -16.70 -12.80
N ILE A 122 10.06 -17.62 -13.46
CA ILE A 122 10.62 -18.49 -14.51
C ILE A 122 11.24 -17.65 -15.63
N ASP A 123 10.53 -16.63 -16.11
CA ASP A 123 11.00 -15.81 -17.24
C ASP A 123 12.17 -14.90 -16.81
N PHE A 124 12.21 -14.47 -15.53
CA PHE A 124 13.34 -13.72 -14.99
C PHE A 124 14.59 -14.61 -14.81
N GLN A 125 14.44 -15.78 -14.23
CA GLN A 125 15.56 -16.72 -14.02
C GLN A 125 16.24 -17.14 -15.35
N ARG A 126 15.46 -17.23 -16.45
CA ARG A 126 16.02 -17.48 -17.79
C ARG A 126 17.01 -16.41 -18.27
N LYS A 127 17.03 -15.23 -17.66
CA LYS A 127 18.01 -14.18 -17.98
C LYS A 127 19.37 -14.42 -17.32
N GLY A 128 19.47 -15.37 -16.40
CA GLY A 128 20.71 -15.68 -15.67
C GLY A 128 21.10 -14.64 -14.62
N GLU A 129 20.15 -13.79 -14.20
CA GLU A 129 20.34 -12.80 -13.15
C GLU A 129 20.15 -13.43 -11.78
N VAL A 130 20.94 -13.01 -10.79
CA VAL A 130 20.94 -13.59 -9.44
C VAL A 130 20.21 -12.74 -8.39
N SER A 131 19.76 -11.54 -8.76
CA SER A 131 19.00 -10.69 -7.85
C SER A 131 17.64 -11.29 -7.54
N GLY A 132 17.12 -10.91 -6.38
CA GLY A 132 15.76 -11.24 -5.97
C GLY A 132 14.95 -10.01 -5.61
N THR A 133 13.65 -10.19 -5.43
CA THR A 133 12.75 -9.14 -4.96
C THR A 133 11.57 -9.70 -4.20
N THR A 134 11.16 -9.02 -3.14
CA THR A 134 9.80 -9.16 -2.64
C THR A 134 8.82 -8.63 -3.68
N ALA A 135 7.57 -9.04 -3.63
CA ALA A 135 6.51 -8.43 -4.43
C ALA A 135 5.20 -8.43 -3.66
N THR A 136 4.65 -7.24 -3.42
CA THR A 136 3.31 -7.07 -2.85
C THR A 136 2.45 -6.35 -3.87
N LEU A 137 1.59 -7.10 -4.57
CA LEU A 137 0.71 -6.60 -5.63
C LEU A 137 -0.72 -6.52 -5.13
N VAL A 138 -1.35 -5.36 -5.29
CA VAL A 138 -2.71 -5.06 -4.86
C VAL A 138 -3.56 -4.71 -6.08
N VAL A 139 -4.65 -5.43 -6.27
CA VAL A 139 -5.65 -5.20 -7.33
C VAL A 139 -6.95 -4.73 -6.69
N ILE A 140 -7.49 -3.60 -7.15
CA ILE A 140 -8.73 -3.01 -6.66
C ILE A 140 -9.75 -2.98 -7.80
N ASP A 141 -10.84 -3.75 -7.68
CA ASP A 141 -12.00 -3.70 -8.58
C ASP A 141 -13.27 -3.35 -7.79
N GLY A 142 -13.74 -2.13 -7.94
CA GLY A 142 -14.80 -1.59 -7.09
C GLY A 142 -14.39 -1.61 -5.62
N PHE A 143 -15.19 -2.26 -4.78
CA PHE A 143 -14.91 -2.44 -3.36
C PHE A 143 -14.22 -3.78 -3.04
N THR A 144 -13.78 -4.52 -4.05
CA THR A 144 -13.02 -5.76 -3.84
C THR A 144 -11.53 -5.48 -3.98
N VAL A 145 -10.77 -5.85 -2.96
CA VAL A 145 -9.31 -5.73 -2.91
C VAL A 145 -8.73 -7.13 -2.88
N THR A 146 -7.85 -7.42 -3.83
CA THR A 146 -7.09 -8.69 -3.89
C THR A 146 -5.61 -8.37 -3.76
N VAL A 147 -4.95 -8.99 -2.79
CA VAL A 147 -3.53 -8.79 -2.51
C VAL A 147 -2.80 -10.11 -2.71
N ALA A 148 -1.71 -10.09 -3.46
CA ALA A 148 -0.78 -11.20 -3.60
C ALA A 148 0.61 -10.76 -3.13
N SER A 149 1.28 -11.57 -2.29
CA SER A 149 2.58 -11.19 -1.73
C SER A 149 3.54 -12.37 -1.63
N VAL A 150 4.81 -12.12 -1.98
CA VAL A 150 5.99 -12.90 -1.63
C VAL A 150 6.97 -11.99 -0.90
N GLY A 151 7.69 -12.54 0.09
CA GLY A 151 8.62 -11.77 0.92
C GLY A 151 7.95 -11.14 2.16
N ASP A 152 8.50 -10.04 2.65
CA ASP A 152 8.17 -9.38 3.91
C ASP A 152 7.76 -7.91 3.75
N SER A 153 7.67 -7.42 2.51
CA SER A 153 6.88 -6.22 2.20
C SER A 153 5.41 -6.48 2.53
N ARG A 154 4.73 -5.51 3.13
CA ARG A 154 3.43 -5.74 3.77
C ARG A 154 2.36 -4.80 3.25
N CYS A 155 1.11 -5.28 3.23
CA CYS A 155 -0.09 -4.49 2.99
C CYS A 155 -1.05 -4.60 4.17
N ILE A 156 -1.46 -3.46 4.73
CA ILE A 156 -2.50 -3.38 5.75
C ILE A 156 -3.69 -2.55 5.26
N LEU A 157 -4.88 -2.89 5.76
CA LEU A 157 -6.12 -2.16 5.56
C LEU A 157 -6.54 -1.51 6.88
N ASP A 158 -6.62 -0.18 6.90
CA ASP A 158 -7.23 0.60 7.97
C ASP A 158 -8.68 0.92 7.56
N THR A 159 -9.65 0.28 8.21
CA THR A 159 -11.06 0.52 7.94
C THR A 159 -11.51 1.84 8.55
N GLN A 160 -12.61 2.41 8.06
CA GLN A 160 -13.16 3.64 8.64
C GLN A 160 -13.60 3.48 10.10
N GLY A 161 -13.85 2.25 10.56
CA GLY A 161 -14.10 1.93 11.96
C GLY A 161 -12.84 1.92 12.84
N GLY A 162 -11.67 2.08 12.26
CA GLY A 162 -10.37 2.04 12.95
C GLY A 162 -9.85 0.63 13.22
N GLU A 163 -10.49 -0.40 12.67
CA GLU A 163 -10.01 -1.77 12.69
C GLU A 163 -8.90 -1.93 11.65
N LEU A 164 -7.80 -2.55 12.07
CA LEU A 164 -6.67 -2.88 11.19
C LEU A 164 -6.74 -4.36 10.78
N GLN A 165 -6.60 -4.58 9.47
CA GLN A 165 -6.50 -5.92 8.92
C GLN A 165 -5.19 -6.08 8.17
N LEU A 166 -4.42 -7.10 8.51
CA LEU A 166 -3.27 -7.51 7.74
C LEU A 166 -3.74 -8.29 6.49
N LEU A 167 -3.30 -7.85 5.31
CA LEU A 167 -3.68 -8.45 4.04
C LEU A 167 -2.58 -9.32 3.42
N THR A 168 -1.38 -9.33 3.99
CA THR A 168 -0.21 -10.12 3.60
C THR A 168 0.21 -11.06 4.71
N VAL A 169 1.07 -12.02 4.40
CA VAL A 169 1.81 -12.85 5.37
C VAL A 169 3.29 -12.61 5.12
N ASP A 170 4.03 -12.35 6.18
CA ASP A 170 5.48 -12.18 6.08
C ASP A 170 6.16 -13.54 5.91
N HIS A 171 7.03 -13.64 4.92
CA HIS A 171 7.77 -14.87 4.63
C HIS A 171 9.18 -14.87 5.19
N ARG A 172 9.42 -14.14 6.29
CA ARG A 172 10.67 -14.20 7.05
C ARG A 172 10.76 -15.52 7.82
N LEU A 173 11.85 -16.24 7.64
CA LEU A 173 12.10 -17.50 8.34
C LEU A 173 12.16 -17.33 9.86
N GLU A 174 12.56 -16.17 10.37
CA GLU A 174 12.60 -15.89 11.81
C GLU A 174 11.20 -15.93 12.44
N GLU A 175 10.18 -15.43 11.75
CA GLU A 175 8.85 -15.19 12.29
C GLU A 175 7.82 -16.23 11.84
N ASN A 176 8.05 -16.89 10.69
CA ASN A 176 7.08 -17.80 10.06
C ASN A 176 7.47 -19.26 10.24
N ALA A 177 6.82 -19.94 11.23
CA ALA A 177 7.09 -21.33 11.55
C ALA A 177 6.67 -22.29 10.42
N GLU A 178 5.54 -22.02 9.75
CA GLU A 178 5.03 -22.84 8.64
C GLU A 178 5.99 -22.85 7.45
N GLU A 179 6.58 -21.70 7.15
CA GLU A 179 7.58 -21.59 6.09
C GLU A 179 8.90 -22.28 6.46
N ARG A 180 9.33 -22.24 7.74
CA ARG A 180 10.47 -23.05 8.20
C ARG A 180 10.22 -24.55 8.00
N GLU A 181 9.04 -25.04 8.39
CA GLU A 181 8.66 -26.43 8.21
C GLU A 181 8.61 -26.81 6.73
N ARG A 182 8.05 -25.95 5.87
CA ARG A 182 8.01 -26.16 4.41
C ARG A 182 9.42 -26.30 3.83
N VAL A 183 10.31 -25.35 4.13
CA VAL A 183 11.69 -25.35 3.63
C VAL A 183 12.42 -26.62 4.10
N THR A 184 12.29 -26.97 5.38
CA THR A 184 12.94 -28.17 5.94
C THR A 184 12.37 -29.46 5.33
N ALA A 185 11.05 -29.54 5.14
CA ALA A 185 10.41 -30.69 4.51
C ALA A 185 10.82 -30.88 3.03
N SER A 186 11.16 -29.79 2.34
CA SER A 186 11.68 -29.80 0.96
C SER A 186 13.18 -30.16 0.89
N GLY A 187 13.86 -30.32 2.04
CA GLY A 187 15.29 -30.67 2.10
C GLY A 187 16.24 -29.48 2.28
N GLY A 188 15.71 -28.28 2.46
CA GLY A 188 16.50 -27.09 2.82
C GLY A 188 16.91 -27.10 4.29
N GLU A 189 18.03 -26.51 4.60
CA GLU A 189 18.48 -26.31 5.98
C GLU A 189 18.10 -24.90 6.44
N VAL A 190 17.51 -24.78 7.65
CA VAL A 190 17.20 -23.49 8.27
C VAL A 190 18.07 -23.32 9.51
N GLY A 191 18.90 -22.30 9.50
CA GLY A 191 19.82 -22.03 10.60
C GLY A 191 20.37 -20.60 10.57
N ARG A 192 21.08 -20.23 11.62
CA ARG A 192 21.77 -18.94 11.71
C ARG A 192 23.18 -19.03 11.13
N LEU A 193 23.77 -17.89 10.83
CA LEU A 193 25.15 -17.83 10.42
C LEU A 193 26.06 -18.21 11.62
N ASN A 194 26.89 -19.23 11.43
CA ASN A 194 27.89 -19.65 12.42
C ASN A 194 29.23 -18.92 12.17
N LEU A 195 29.67 -18.14 13.16
CA LEU A 195 31.00 -17.57 13.16
C LEU A 195 32.06 -18.56 13.70
N PHE A 196 33.34 -18.31 13.37
CA PHE A 196 34.42 -19.06 13.92
C PHE A 196 34.35 -19.06 15.46
N GLY A 197 34.21 -20.25 16.07
CA GLY A 197 34.01 -20.42 17.51
C GLY A 197 32.62 -20.90 17.92
N GLY A 198 31.73 -21.16 16.97
CA GLY A 198 30.38 -21.73 17.21
C GLY A 198 29.33 -20.73 17.69
N GLN A 199 29.62 -19.43 17.59
CA GLN A 199 28.63 -18.40 17.90
C GLN A 199 27.69 -18.20 16.74
N GLU A 200 26.40 -18.43 16.96
CA GLU A 200 25.33 -18.11 16.01
C GLU A 200 24.98 -16.61 16.03
N VAL A 201 24.89 -15.98 14.87
CA VAL A 201 24.57 -14.55 14.72
C VAL A 201 23.56 -14.29 13.60
N GLY A 202 22.81 -13.20 13.74
CA GLY A 202 21.85 -12.74 12.75
C GLY A 202 20.54 -13.54 12.74
N PRO A 203 19.66 -13.27 11.77
CA PRO A 203 18.37 -13.96 11.64
C PRO A 203 18.53 -15.39 11.11
N LEU A 204 17.46 -16.18 11.21
CA LEU A 204 17.36 -17.48 10.54
C LEU A 204 17.43 -17.30 9.02
N ARG A 205 18.12 -18.23 8.36
CA ARG A 205 18.37 -18.23 6.93
C ARG A 205 18.12 -19.62 6.36
N CYS A 206 17.73 -19.67 5.10
CA CYS A 206 17.70 -20.90 4.30
C CYS A 206 19.09 -21.16 3.72
N TRP A 207 19.54 -22.42 3.82
CA TRP A 207 20.79 -22.87 3.23
C TRP A 207 20.53 -24.01 2.22
N PRO A 208 21.25 -24.01 1.07
CA PRO A 208 22.26 -23.04 0.63
C PRO A 208 21.67 -21.67 0.28
N GLY A 209 22.53 -20.68 0.07
CA GLY A 209 22.18 -19.31 -0.37
C GLY A 209 22.11 -18.28 0.74
N GLY A 210 21.66 -18.65 1.94
CA GLY A 210 21.67 -17.76 3.11
C GLY A 210 20.61 -16.66 3.10
N LEU A 211 19.48 -16.83 2.40
CA LEU A 211 18.38 -15.86 2.37
C LEU A 211 17.51 -15.97 3.62
N CYS A 212 17.10 -14.83 4.17
CA CYS A 212 16.20 -14.76 5.33
C CYS A 212 14.72 -14.97 4.99
N LEU A 213 14.40 -14.86 3.70
CA LEU A 213 13.06 -15.04 3.15
C LEU A 213 12.88 -16.46 2.64
N SER A 214 11.65 -16.95 2.71
CA SER A 214 11.25 -18.25 2.15
C SER A 214 10.54 -18.14 0.81
N ARG A 215 10.15 -16.91 0.41
CA ARG A 215 9.48 -16.61 -0.87
C ARG A 215 9.96 -15.29 -1.44
N SER A 216 10.26 -15.31 -2.73
CA SER A 216 10.66 -14.15 -3.53
C SER A 216 10.44 -14.42 -5.03
N ILE A 217 10.72 -13.43 -5.87
CA ILE A 217 10.89 -13.59 -7.33
C ILE A 217 12.39 -13.41 -7.61
N GLY A 218 12.99 -14.34 -8.35
CA GLY A 218 14.42 -14.38 -8.62
C GLY A 218 15.18 -15.32 -7.69
N ASP A 219 16.32 -14.87 -7.16
CA ASP A 219 17.17 -15.65 -6.23
C ASP A 219 17.58 -17.03 -6.78
N MET A 220 17.92 -17.09 -8.06
CA MET A 220 18.26 -18.34 -8.77
C MET A 220 19.42 -19.10 -8.09
N ASP A 221 20.32 -18.41 -7.43
CA ASP A 221 21.48 -18.95 -6.74
C ASP A 221 21.18 -19.55 -5.37
N VAL A 222 20.00 -19.29 -4.81
CA VAL A 222 19.56 -19.82 -3.51
C VAL A 222 18.98 -21.24 -3.61
N GLY A 223 18.55 -21.64 -4.80
CA GLY A 223 17.98 -22.95 -5.07
C GLY A 223 16.44 -23.00 -4.93
N GLU A 224 15.87 -24.22 -5.04
CA GLU A 224 14.43 -24.46 -5.17
C GLU A 224 13.61 -24.33 -3.87
N PHE A 225 14.26 -24.04 -2.74
CA PHE A 225 13.58 -23.89 -1.46
C PHE A 225 12.86 -22.57 -1.32
N ILE A 226 13.32 -21.55 -2.03
CA ILE A 226 12.69 -20.23 -2.13
C ILE A 226 11.75 -20.26 -3.32
N VAL A 227 10.47 -19.98 -3.06
CA VAL A 227 9.42 -20.17 -4.08
C VAL A 227 8.72 -18.86 -4.40
N PRO A 228 8.33 -18.62 -5.68
CA PRO A 228 7.62 -17.42 -6.11
C PRO A 228 6.10 -17.54 -5.90
N ILE A 229 5.63 -18.51 -5.13
CA ILE A 229 4.20 -18.76 -4.92
C ILE A 229 3.65 -17.77 -3.90
N PRO A 230 2.80 -16.79 -4.30
CA PRO A 230 2.34 -15.76 -3.38
C PRO A 230 1.29 -16.28 -2.39
N HIS A 231 1.28 -15.69 -1.20
CA HIS A 231 0.08 -15.68 -0.39
C HIS A 231 -0.93 -14.74 -1.04
N VAL A 232 -2.17 -15.22 -1.25
CA VAL A 232 -3.22 -14.42 -1.87
C VAL A 232 -4.39 -14.25 -0.92
N LYS A 233 -4.80 -13.01 -0.69
CA LYS A 233 -5.96 -12.66 0.13
C LYS A 233 -6.89 -11.72 -0.65
N GLN A 234 -8.17 -12.07 -0.71
CA GLN A 234 -9.20 -11.25 -1.32
C GLN A 234 -10.21 -10.82 -0.25
N VAL A 235 -10.48 -9.52 -0.18
CA VAL A 235 -11.43 -8.96 0.77
C VAL A 235 -12.41 -8.05 0.04
N LYS A 236 -13.68 -8.11 0.42
CA LYS A 236 -14.71 -7.18 -0.04
C LYS A 236 -14.94 -6.14 1.06
N LEU A 237 -14.64 -4.89 0.73
CA LEU A 237 -14.87 -3.77 1.64
C LEU A 237 -16.35 -3.48 1.77
N SER A 238 -16.74 -2.94 2.92
CA SER A 238 -18.04 -2.31 3.08
C SER A 238 -18.11 -1.04 2.21
N ASN A 239 -19.32 -0.55 1.98
CA ASN A 239 -19.54 0.70 1.23
C ASN A 239 -18.96 1.94 1.93
N THR A 240 -18.34 1.80 3.10
CA THR A 240 -17.64 2.91 3.77
C THR A 240 -16.21 3.09 3.26
N GLY A 241 -15.69 2.12 2.49
CA GLY A 241 -14.33 2.16 1.98
C GLY A 241 -13.27 1.85 3.04
N GLY A 242 -12.06 2.38 2.84
CA GLY A 242 -10.93 2.17 3.72
C GLY A 242 -9.64 2.74 3.15
N ARG A 243 -8.55 2.58 3.89
CA ARG A 243 -7.21 3.00 3.50
C ARG A 243 -6.26 1.81 3.48
N LEU A 244 -5.59 1.60 2.36
CA LEU A 244 -4.50 0.64 2.24
C LEU A 244 -3.16 1.35 2.47
N ILE A 245 -2.26 0.67 3.19
CA ILE A 245 -0.87 1.08 3.36
C ILE A 245 -0.02 -0.10 2.90
N ILE A 246 0.74 0.10 1.83
CA ILE A 246 1.59 -0.89 1.19
C ILE A 246 3.01 -0.39 1.33
N ALA A 247 3.92 -1.16 1.91
CA ALA A 247 5.27 -0.68 2.13
C ALA A 247 6.31 -1.81 2.15
N SER A 248 7.57 -1.45 1.89
CA SER A 248 8.74 -2.32 2.07
C SER A 248 9.09 -2.47 3.57
N ASP A 249 9.98 -3.39 3.87
CA ASP A 249 10.37 -3.71 5.24
C ASP A 249 11.07 -2.56 5.96
N GLY A 250 11.71 -1.63 5.25
CA GLY A 250 12.26 -0.41 5.85
C GLY A 250 11.23 0.43 6.62
N ILE A 251 9.92 0.27 6.30
CA ILE A 251 8.83 0.82 7.12
C ILE A 251 8.48 -0.12 8.27
N TRP A 252 8.29 -1.40 8.01
CA TRP A 252 7.72 -2.35 8.97
C TRP A 252 8.70 -2.76 10.07
N ASP A 253 9.99 -2.70 9.81
CA ASP A 253 11.05 -2.86 10.81
C ASP A 253 11.15 -1.65 11.77
N ALA A 254 10.68 -0.50 11.33
CA ALA A 254 10.69 0.73 12.11
C ALA A 254 9.38 1.01 12.84
N LEU A 255 8.23 0.63 12.26
CA LEU A 255 6.89 0.99 12.74
C LEU A 255 5.98 -0.24 12.84
N SER A 256 5.23 -0.34 13.94
CA SER A 256 4.12 -1.28 14.00
C SER A 256 2.99 -0.90 13.03
N ASN A 257 2.12 -1.86 12.69
CA ASN A 257 0.95 -1.63 11.85
C ASN A 257 0.08 -0.47 12.39
N GLU A 258 -0.12 -0.44 13.71
CA GLU A 258 -0.90 0.58 14.41
C GLU A 258 -0.23 1.95 14.35
N ALA A 259 1.10 2.00 14.46
CA ALA A 259 1.86 3.24 14.36
C ALA A 259 1.77 3.83 12.96
N ALA A 260 1.94 3.01 11.92
CA ALA A 260 1.82 3.42 10.52
C ALA A 260 0.39 3.91 10.20
N ALA A 261 -0.65 3.16 10.60
CA ALA A 261 -2.04 3.56 10.40
C ALA A 261 -2.36 4.87 11.14
N LYS A 262 -1.93 5.00 12.40
CA LYS A 262 -2.13 6.23 13.19
C LYS A 262 -1.47 7.45 12.54
N ALA A 263 -0.29 7.28 11.94
CA ALA A 263 0.39 8.33 11.21
C ALA A 263 -0.41 8.81 9.98
N CYS A 264 -1.16 7.90 9.36
CA CYS A 264 -1.93 8.19 8.15
C CYS A 264 -3.28 8.88 8.43
N ARG A 265 -3.88 8.66 9.61
CA ARG A 265 -5.26 9.09 9.89
C ARG A 265 -5.41 10.60 9.83
N GLY A 266 -6.47 11.07 9.15
CA GLY A 266 -6.79 12.49 9.00
C GLY A 266 -5.98 13.23 7.93
N LEU A 267 -5.06 12.57 7.25
CA LEU A 267 -4.24 13.15 6.19
C LEU A 267 -4.67 12.65 4.81
N PRO A 268 -4.55 13.46 3.74
CA PRO A 268 -4.60 12.98 2.36
C PRO A 268 -3.53 11.90 2.11
N ALA A 269 -3.79 10.97 1.19
CA ALA A 269 -2.91 9.83 0.92
C ALA A 269 -1.45 10.23 0.64
N GLU A 270 -1.24 11.31 -0.11
CA GLU A 270 0.10 11.82 -0.43
C GLU A 270 0.90 12.27 0.81
N LEU A 271 0.25 13.02 1.71
CA LEU A 271 0.87 13.46 2.96
C LEU A 271 1.03 12.31 3.94
N ALA A 272 0.09 11.36 3.95
CA ALA A 272 0.16 10.17 4.77
C ALA A 272 1.39 9.32 4.42
N ALA A 273 1.62 9.03 3.13
CA ALA A 273 2.79 8.29 2.69
C ALA A 273 4.11 8.96 3.12
N LYS A 274 4.22 10.27 2.90
CA LYS A 274 5.40 11.05 3.33
C LYS A 274 5.61 11.01 4.84
N LEU A 275 4.55 11.09 5.63
CA LEU A 275 4.67 11.08 7.09
C LEU A 275 5.05 9.70 7.62
N VAL A 276 4.56 8.61 7.04
CA VAL A 276 4.97 7.24 7.39
C VAL A 276 6.46 7.05 7.17
N VAL A 277 6.96 7.39 5.97
CA VAL A 277 8.40 7.32 5.65
C VAL A 277 9.21 8.17 6.63
N LYS A 278 8.81 9.42 6.87
CA LYS A 278 9.49 10.31 7.82
C LYS A 278 9.53 9.73 9.25
N GLN A 279 8.45 9.09 9.70
CA GLN A 279 8.42 8.47 11.02
C GLN A 279 9.32 7.24 11.10
N ALA A 280 9.34 6.39 10.06
CA ALA A 280 10.24 5.25 9.99
C ALA A 280 11.70 5.69 10.09
N LEU A 281 12.11 6.67 9.28
CA LEU A 281 13.45 7.24 9.30
C LEU A 281 13.82 7.87 10.66
N LYS A 282 12.87 8.48 11.37
CA LYS A 282 13.11 9.01 12.72
C LYS A 282 13.28 7.93 13.78
N THR A 283 12.60 6.79 13.62
CA THR A 283 12.59 5.70 14.60
C THR A 283 13.84 4.84 14.50
N SER A 284 14.20 4.40 13.30
CA SER A 284 15.30 3.44 13.07
C SER A 284 16.49 4.01 12.33
N GLY A 285 16.39 5.27 11.82
CA GLY A 285 17.35 5.82 10.87
C GLY A 285 17.23 5.16 9.49
N LEU A 286 18.10 5.51 8.57
CA LEU A 286 18.17 4.92 7.24
C LEU A 286 18.94 3.59 7.29
N LYS A 287 18.27 2.52 7.68
CA LYS A 287 18.86 1.17 7.73
C LYS A 287 18.71 0.43 6.41
N ASP A 288 17.60 0.65 5.71
CA ASP A 288 17.30 0.07 4.41
C ASP A 288 16.53 1.04 3.51
N ASP A 289 16.29 0.67 2.25
CA ASP A 289 15.39 1.38 1.37
C ASP A 289 14.00 1.42 2.03
N THR A 290 13.28 2.50 1.81
CA THR A 290 12.05 2.76 2.55
C THR A 290 11.01 3.28 1.59
N THR A 291 10.04 2.44 1.22
CA THR A 291 9.00 2.77 0.25
C THR A 291 7.62 2.56 0.84
N CYS A 292 6.72 3.53 0.65
CA CYS A 292 5.33 3.48 1.12
C CYS A 292 4.38 3.99 0.05
N VAL A 293 3.34 3.23 -0.23
CA VAL A 293 2.19 3.61 -1.07
C VAL A 293 0.94 3.59 -0.21
N VAL A 294 0.20 4.68 -0.20
CA VAL A 294 -1.08 4.81 0.52
C VAL A 294 -2.21 4.98 -0.49
N VAL A 295 -3.29 4.23 -0.32
CA VAL A 295 -4.46 4.28 -1.22
C VAL A 295 -5.73 4.42 -0.40
N ASP A 296 -6.48 5.50 -0.64
CA ASP A 296 -7.82 5.73 -0.08
C ASP A 296 -8.87 5.22 -1.04
N ILE A 297 -9.73 4.34 -0.56
CA ILE A 297 -10.90 3.82 -1.27
C ILE A 297 -12.11 4.57 -0.71
N ILE A 298 -12.63 5.53 -1.47
CA ILE A 298 -13.63 6.50 -1.01
C ILE A 298 -14.97 6.21 -1.68
N PRO A 299 -16.07 6.02 -0.94
CA PRO A 299 -17.41 5.88 -1.52
C PRO A 299 -17.81 7.09 -2.35
N SER A 300 -18.50 6.86 -3.47
CA SER A 300 -18.92 7.92 -4.39
C SER A 300 -19.84 8.96 -3.72
N ASP A 301 -20.66 8.56 -2.76
CA ASP A 301 -21.57 9.44 -2.02
C ASP A 301 -20.83 10.53 -1.22
N HIS A 302 -19.61 10.28 -0.80
CA HIS A 302 -18.80 11.26 -0.07
C HIS A 302 -18.15 12.32 -0.96
N LEU A 303 -18.18 12.16 -2.28
CA LEU A 303 -17.68 13.16 -3.23
C LEU A 303 -18.67 14.31 -3.47
N THR A 304 -19.96 14.08 -3.20
CA THR A 304 -21.03 15.05 -3.44
C THR A 304 -21.31 15.96 -2.23
N SER A 305 -20.81 15.65 -1.06
CA SER A 305 -20.88 16.54 0.09
C SER A 305 -19.88 17.68 -0.09
N PRO A 306 -20.33 18.95 -0.29
CA PRO A 306 -19.40 20.06 -0.24
C PRO A 306 -18.76 20.02 1.15
N GLN A 307 -17.43 19.86 1.22
CA GLN A 307 -16.71 20.15 2.44
C GLN A 307 -17.08 21.56 2.83
N LEU A 308 -17.96 21.71 3.84
CA LEU A 308 -18.15 22.94 4.53
C LEU A 308 -16.77 23.29 5.12
N SER A 309 -16.01 24.04 4.32
CA SER A 309 -14.83 24.70 4.85
C SER A 309 -15.24 25.38 6.14
N PRO A 310 -14.58 25.15 7.28
CA PRO A 310 -14.94 25.82 8.52
C PRO A 310 -14.88 27.31 8.22
N LYS A 311 -16.04 27.98 8.28
CA LYS A 311 -16.11 29.42 8.18
C LYS A 311 -15.16 29.94 9.24
N LYS A 312 -13.96 30.35 8.84
CA LYS A 312 -13.02 31.04 9.69
C LYS A 312 -13.77 32.26 10.24
N ASN A 313 -14.13 32.18 11.50
CA ASN A 313 -14.78 33.28 12.20
C ASN A 313 -13.69 34.34 12.47
N GLN A 314 -13.35 35.10 11.39
CA GLN A 314 -12.30 36.13 11.38
C GLN A 314 -12.54 37.23 12.43
N ASN A 315 -13.75 37.27 13.01
CA ASN A 315 -14.09 38.30 13.99
C ASN A 315 -13.64 37.99 15.44
N LYS A 316 -13.26 36.75 15.77
CA LYS A 316 -12.72 36.41 17.09
C LYS A 316 -11.22 36.60 17.22
N LEU A 317 -10.48 36.57 16.12
CA LEU A 317 -9.03 36.77 16.17
C LEU A 317 -8.62 38.26 16.34
N LYS A 318 -9.44 39.21 15.86
CA LYS A 318 -9.14 40.64 16.01
C LYS A 318 -9.30 41.14 17.46
N SER A 319 -10.04 40.45 18.31
CA SER A 319 -10.20 40.80 19.71
C SER A 319 -9.06 40.31 20.62
N LEU A 320 -8.33 39.27 20.21
CA LEU A 320 -7.23 38.71 20.98
C LEU A 320 -5.91 39.49 20.80
N PHE A 321 -5.74 40.21 19.69
CA PHE A 321 -4.53 40.99 19.42
C PHE A 321 -4.59 42.43 19.95
N ARG A 322 -5.72 42.87 20.52
CA ARG A 322 -5.88 44.28 21.00
C ARG A 322 -5.71 44.46 22.52
N ARG A 323 -5.31 43.43 23.25
CA ARG A 323 -5.04 43.50 24.68
C ARG A 323 -3.72 42.85 25.06
N ARG A 324 -2.62 43.46 24.66
CA ARG A 324 -1.32 43.31 25.34
C ARG A 324 -0.34 44.39 24.85
N SER A 325 -0.56 45.60 25.33
CA SER A 325 0.53 46.51 25.62
C SER A 325 0.28 46.96 27.04
N HIS A 326 1.00 46.43 27.98
CA HIS A 326 1.64 47.08 29.12
C HIS A 326 2.09 46.05 30.17
N SER A 327 3.35 46.20 30.48
CA SER A 327 4.09 45.92 31.71
C SER A 327 4.60 44.51 32.02
N SER A 328 5.91 44.42 31.88
CA SER A 328 6.87 44.14 32.98
C SER A 328 6.97 42.73 33.58
N VAL A 329 8.06 42.03 33.17
CA VAL A 329 9.07 41.36 34.03
C VAL A 329 8.60 40.28 35.01
N ARG A 330 8.88 39.01 34.74
CA ARG A 330 9.88 38.16 35.43
C ARG A 330 9.99 36.76 34.82
N LYS A 331 11.23 36.32 34.69
CA LYS A 331 11.69 35.00 34.26
C LYS A 331 11.12 33.88 35.10
N LEU A 332 10.73 32.76 34.46
CA LEU A 332 11.17 31.40 34.80
C LEU A 332 10.81 30.43 33.68
N GLY A 333 11.74 29.58 33.37
CA GLY A 333 11.78 28.80 32.13
C GLY A 333 10.79 27.66 32.03
N GLY A 334 10.44 27.37 30.79
CA GLY A 334 9.67 26.20 30.34
C GLY A 334 9.58 26.31 28.85
N LYS A 335 10.52 25.68 28.12
CA LYS A 335 10.47 25.58 26.66
C LYS A 335 9.31 24.68 26.27
N SER A 336 8.17 25.28 25.94
CA SER A 336 7.16 24.63 25.11
C SER A 336 7.58 24.87 23.65
N ALA A 337 8.12 23.85 23.00
CA ALA A 337 8.43 23.88 21.58
C ALA A 337 7.10 24.00 20.82
N SER A 338 6.92 25.06 20.06
CA SER A 338 5.86 25.17 19.07
C SER A 338 6.13 24.10 18.00
N ILE A 339 5.20 23.20 17.81
CA ILE A 339 5.22 22.25 16.71
C ILE A 339 5.02 23.06 15.44
N GLY A 340 6.05 23.18 14.61
CA GLY A 340 5.99 23.78 13.28
C GLY A 340 4.97 23.08 12.38
N SER A 341 4.55 23.73 11.30
CA SER A 341 3.66 23.13 10.31
C SER A 341 4.30 21.86 9.73
N VAL A 342 3.49 20.91 9.27
CA VAL A 342 3.99 19.64 8.69
C VAL A 342 4.93 19.89 7.50
N GLU A 343 4.73 20.99 6.77
CA GLU A 343 5.57 21.44 5.66
C GLU A 343 6.92 21.96 6.13
N GLU A 344 6.97 22.81 7.16
CA GLU A 344 8.22 23.30 7.75
C GLU A 344 9.09 22.14 8.30
N LEU A 345 8.45 21.15 8.94
CA LEU A 345 9.16 19.97 9.43
C LEU A 345 9.69 19.07 8.30
N PHE A 346 9.03 19.07 7.14
CA PHE A 346 9.48 18.30 5.98
C PHE A 346 10.65 19.00 5.27
N GLU A 347 10.60 20.33 5.13
CA GLU A 347 11.68 21.13 4.55
C GLU A 347 12.95 21.08 5.41
N GLU A 348 12.83 21.18 6.74
CA GLU A 348 13.96 21.00 7.65
C GLU A 348 14.57 19.60 7.56
N GLY A 349 13.75 18.54 7.42
CA GLY A 349 14.21 17.17 7.25
C GLY A 349 14.90 16.96 5.89
N SER A 350 14.41 17.57 4.83
CA SER A 350 15.01 17.51 3.49
C SER A 350 16.36 18.20 3.44
N ALA A 351 16.48 19.39 4.03
CA ALA A 351 17.73 20.14 4.11
C ALA A 351 18.82 19.36 4.88
N MET A 352 18.46 18.72 6.01
CA MET A 352 19.41 17.89 6.77
C MET A 352 19.89 16.68 5.98
N LEU A 353 19.05 16.13 5.08
CA LEU A 353 19.41 14.97 4.26
C LEU A 353 20.32 15.39 3.09
N GLU A 354 20.07 16.55 2.48
CA GLU A 354 20.94 17.10 1.44
C GLU A 354 22.35 17.43 1.97
N GLU A 355 22.47 18.04 3.15
CA GLU A 355 23.78 18.28 3.81
C GLU A 355 24.54 16.98 4.09
N SER A 356 23.83 15.91 4.48
CA SER A 356 24.41 14.59 4.71
C SER A 356 24.96 13.94 3.45
N LEU A 357 24.27 14.10 2.32
CA LEU A 357 24.71 13.59 1.01
C LEU A 357 25.92 14.35 0.47
N PHE A 358 25.98 15.67 0.65
CA PHE A 358 27.12 16.49 0.25
C PHE A 358 28.38 16.19 1.07
N SER A 359 28.24 15.89 2.37
CA SER A 359 29.38 15.54 3.22
C SER A 359 29.97 14.16 2.88
N ALA A 360 29.16 13.22 2.40
CA ALA A 360 29.60 11.89 1.98
C ALA A 360 30.33 11.91 0.62
N SER A 361 29.96 12.86 -0.28
CA SER A 361 30.58 13.01 -1.59
C SER A 361 31.93 13.77 -1.56
N SER A 362 32.27 14.41 -0.45
CA SER A 362 33.54 15.16 -0.29
C SER A 362 34.65 14.35 0.40
N GLN A 363 34.43 13.05 0.67
CA GLN A 363 35.43 12.15 1.27
C GLN A 363 35.86 10.99 0.34
N ILE A 364 35.60 11.11 -0.98
CA ILE A 364 36.15 10.20 -2.00
C ILE A 364 37.22 10.92 -2.81
#